data_bcf1958b4da4f3e43b2077b214cf16b7
#
_entry.id   bcf1958b4da4f3e43b2077b214cf16b7
#
_cell.length_a   1.000
_cell.length_b   1.000
_cell.length_c   1.000
_cell.angle_alpha   90.00
_cell.angle_beta   90.00
_cell.angle_gamma   90.00
#
_symmetry.space_group_name_H-M   'P 1'
#
loop_
_entity.id
_entity.type
_entity.pdbx_description
1 polymer ?
#
loop_
_entity_poly.entity_id
_entity_poly.type
_entity_poly.pdbx_seq_one_letter_code
_entity_poly.pdbx_strand_id
1 'polypeptide(L)'
;MKGLKKLFSAMLVLTMLFGTIANVGMAKIYAAEEGMKRVFSIDAGRKYFSEEQLLQIIDKAYLNGYTDVQILLGNDALRFFLDDMSITVDGKTYASEAVKKAITAGNDHYYKDPNGNALNETEMNRIVAYAKERGLHIIPVINSPGHMDSILVAMEELGMKNVRYSYNGKESERTVNIESDEAIAFTKELVKKYVTYFANANVSEIFNFGADEYANDVFSNPGWGELQKIGLYDEFVVYANDLAKIIKDAGMKPMCFNDGIFYNKKDSSGTFDTGLLAGGDSMSLKLNIL
;
A
#
# COMPACT_ATOMS: atom_id res chain seq x y z
N MET A 1 -12.92 -48.15 -44.63
CA MET A 1 -12.12 -46.93 -44.41
C MET A 1 -12.90 -45.62 -44.27
N LYS A 2 -14.07 -45.45 -44.89
CA LYS A 2 -14.87 -44.20 -44.76
C LYS A 2 -15.57 -44.03 -43.38
N GLY A 3 -15.90 -45.14 -42.68
CA GLY A 3 -16.53 -45.04 -41.36
C GLY A 3 -15.60 -44.67 -40.22
N LEU A 4 -14.34 -45.14 -40.28
CA LEU A 4 -13.34 -44.87 -39.24
C LEU A 4 -12.90 -43.40 -39.21
N LYS A 5 -12.84 -42.74 -40.38
CA LYS A 5 -12.53 -41.29 -40.46
C LYS A 5 -13.65 -40.42 -39.88
N LYS A 6 -14.90 -40.81 -40.02
CA LYS A 6 -16.04 -40.08 -39.42
C LYS A 6 -16.08 -40.23 -37.88
N LEU A 7 -15.69 -41.39 -37.36
CA LEU A 7 -15.61 -41.65 -35.93
C LEU A 7 -14.48 -40.82 -35.28
N PHE A 8 -13.32 -40.72 -35.93
CA PHE A 8 -12.17 -39.90 -35.46
C PHE A 8 -12.49 -38.39 -35.48
N SER A 9 -13.17 -37.92 -36.54
CA SER A 9 -13.61 -36.49 -36.59
C SER A 9 -14.63 -36.16 -35.52
N ALA A 10 -15.61 -37.06 -35.26
CA ALA A 10 -16.61 -36.81 -34.21
C ALA A 10 -15.98 -36.84 -32.81
N MET A 11 -14.98 -37.72 -32.58
CA MET A 11 -14.29 -37.80 -31.31
C MET A 11 -13.37 -36.56 -31.06
N LEU A 12 -12.74 -36.01 -32.10
CA LEU A 12 -11.92 -34.82 -32.01
C LEU A 12 -12.79 -33.58 -31.75
N VAL A 13 -13.96 -33.44 -32.35
CA VAL A 13 -14.92 -32.36 -32.10
C VAL A 13 -15.48 -32.46 -30.69
N LEU A 14 -15.75 -33.67 -30.19
CA LEU A 14 -16.26 -33.88 -28.84
C LEU A 14 -15.22 -33.52 -27.77
N THR A 15 -13.95 -33.86 -27.98
CA THR A 15 -12.84 -33.45 -27.07
C THR A 15 -12.58 -31.96 -27.07
N MET A 16 -12.70 -31.30 -28.22
CA MET A 16 -12.62 -29.82 -28.28
C MET A 16 -13.82 -29.15 -27.60
N LEU A 17 -15.04 -29.70 -27.76
CA LEU A 17 -16.21 -29.16 -27.04
C LEU A 17 -16.12 -29.37 -25.53
N PHE A 18 -15.66 -30.53 -25.06
CA PHE A 18 -15.46 -30.78 -23.62
C PHE A 18 -14.32 -29.93 -23.05
N GLY A 19 -13.25 -29.67 -23.81
CA GLY A 19 -12.15 -28.80 -23.41
C GLY A 19 -12.57 -27.33 -23.29
N THR A 20 -13.43 -26.86 -24.20
CA THR A 20 -13.95 -25.49 -24.14
C THR A 20 -15.03 -25.33 -23.05
N ILE A 21 -15.87 -26.35 -22.82
CA ILE A 21 -16.87 -26.31 -21.74
C ILE A 21 -16.19 -26.40 -20.37
N ALA A 22 -15.12 -27.19 -20.21
CA ALA A 22 -14.35 -27.23 -18.96
C ALA A 22 -13.66 -25.91 -18.65
N ASN A 23 -13.07 -25.24 -19.66
CA ASN A 23 -12.47 -23.91 -19.47
C ASN A 23 -13.50 -22.81 -19.20
N VAL A 24 -14.65 -22.83 -19.88
CA VAL A 24 -15.76 -21.89 -19.63
C VAL A 24 -16.42 -22.18 -18.27
N GLY A 25 -16.51 -23.45 -17.87
CA GLY A 25 -17.03 -23.86 -16.56
C GLY A 25 -16.11 -23.44 -15.40
N MET A 26 -14.80 -23.57 -15.55
CA MET A 26 -13.85 -23.10 -14.53
C MET A 26 -13.79 -21.59 -14.44
N ALA A 27 -13.83 -20.87 -15.56
CA ALA A 27 -13.93 -19.40 -15.55
C ALA A 27 -15.21 -18.90 -14.87
N LYS A 28 -16.33 -19.63 -14.97
CA LYS A 28 -17.58 -19.29 -14.27
C LYS A 28 -17.60 -19.65 -12.78
N ILE A 29 -16.81 -20.61 -12.33
CA ILE A 29 -16.73 -20.96 -10.89
C ILE A 29 -16.03 -19.84 -10.12
N TYR A 30 -15.12 -19.10 -10.77
CA TYR A 30 -14.43 -17.95 -10.18
C TYR A 30 -15.07 -16.58 -10.48
N ALA A 31 -16.07 -16.51 -11.34
CA ALA A 31 -16.94 -15.34 -11.49
C ALA A 31 -17.95 -15.29 -10.32
N ALA A 32 -17.42 -15.40 -9.10
CA ALA A 32 -18.16 -15.36 -7.88
C ALA A 32 -18.66 -13.94 -7.62
N GLU A 33 -19.92 -13.85 -7.22
CA GLU A 33 -20.63 -12.70 -6.65
C GLU A 33 -20.14 -11.32 -7.17
N GLU A 34 -20.95 -10.75 -8.04
CA GLU A 34 -20.80 -9.39 -8.56
C GLU A 34 -20.56 -8.43 -7.37
N GLY A 35 -19.35 -7.84 -7.30
CA GLY A 35 -18.99 -6.88 -6.27
C GLY A 35 -18.02 -7.36 -5.17
N MET A 36 -17.73 -8.66 -5.02
CA MET A 36 -16.77 -9.13 -4.02
C MET A 36 -15.33 -8.96 -4.51
N LYS A 37 -14.53 -8.17 -3.79
CA LYS A 37 -13.08 -8.08 -4.00
C LYS A 37 -12.38 -9.23 -3.30
N ARG A 38 -11.53 -9.94 -4.03
CA ARG A 38 -10.61 -10.94 -3.50
C ARG A 38 -9.20 -10.40 -3.67
N VAL A 39 -8.64 -9.92 -2.58
CA VAL A 39 -7.35 -9.22 -2.56
C VAL A 39 -6.24 -10.19 -2.15
N PHE A 40 -5.22 -10.34 -2.99
CA PHE A 40 -3.95 -10.94 -2.60
C PHE A 40 -3.00 -9.82 -2.19
N SER A 41 -2.48 -9.87 -0.96
CA SER A 41 -1.58 -8.84 -0.43
C SER A 41 -0.15 -9.34 -0.33
N ILE A 42 0.82 -8.52 -0.76
CA ILE A 42 2.25 -8.81 -0.66
C ILE A 42 3.01 -7.61 -0.13
N ASP A 43 3.88 -7.86 0.85
CA ASP A 43 4.81 -6.86 1.36
C ASP A 43 6.07 -6.81 0.48
N ALA A 44 6.08 -5.83 -0.42
CA ALA A 44 7.21 -5.53 -1.29
C ALA A 44 8.03 -4.32 -0.79
N GLY A 45 7.76 -3.84 0.43
CA GLY A 45 8.56 -2.85 1.13
C GLY A 45 9.73 -3.50 1.87
N ARG A 46 9.45 -4.41 2.81
CA ARG A 46 10.47 -5.09 3.62
C ARG A 46 11.39 -5.98 2.81
N LYS A 47 10.96 -6.44 1.63
CA LYS A 47 11.74 -7.24 0.71
C LYS A 47 11.64 -6.67 -0.70
N TYR A 48 12.77 -6.64 -1.42
CA TYR A 48 12.75 -6.30 -2.84
C TYR A 48 12.19 -7.46 -3.67
N PHE A 49 11.26 -7.14 -4.54
CA PHE A 49 10.75 -8.04 -5.58
C PHE A 49 11.07 -7.45 -6.94
N SER A 50 11.75 -8.22 -7.79
CA SER A 50 11.98 -7.80 -9.17
C SER A 50 10.69 -7.77 -9.97
N GLU A 51 10.69 -7.07 -11.10
CA GLU A 51 9.59 -7.09 -12.06
C GLU A 51 9.13 -8.52 -12.37
N GLU A 52 10.06 -9.41 -12.73
CA GLU A 52 9.75 -10.81 -13.04
C GLU A 52 9.02 -11.53 -11.90
N GLN A 53 9.46 -11.33 -10.65
CA GLN A 53 8.81 -11.92 -9.49
C GLN A 53 7.39 -11.39 -9.29
N LEU A 54 7.17 -10.09 -9.49
CA LEU A 54 5.83 -9.49 -9.39
C LEU A 54 4.91 -9.97 -10.52
N LEU A 55 5.42 -10.12 -11.74
CA LEU A 55 4.65 -10.71 -12.84
C LEU A 55 4.22 -12.16 -12.53
N GLN A 56 5.10 -12.98 -11.94
CA GLN A 56 4.77 -14.33 -11.49
C GLN A 56 3.72 -14.35 -10.38
N ILE A 57 3.75 -13.38 -9.47
CA ILE A 57 2.75 -13.24 -8.40
C ILE A 57 1.39 -12.85 -8.99
N ILE A 58 1.36 -11.93 -9.95
CA ILE A 58 0.15 -11.53 -10.68
C ILE A 58 -0.46 -12.73 -11.41
N ASP A 59 0.36 -13.57 -12.07
CA ASP A 59 -0.12 -14.80 -12.70
C ASP A 59 -0.77 -15.75 -11.69
N LYS A 60 -0.13 -15.96 -10.54
CA LYS A 60 -0.67 -16.81 -9.48
C LYS A 60 -1.96 -16.27 -8.91
N ALA A 61 -2.04 -14.95 -8.70
CA ALA A 61 -3.27 -14.30 -8.24
C ALA A 61 -4.40 -14.48 -9.27
N TYR A 62 -4.13 -14.23 -10.54
CA TYR A 62 -5.07 -14.47 -11.65
C TYR A 62 -5.58 -15.91 -11.70
N LEU A 63 -4.67 -16.88 -11.70
CA LEU A 63 -5.01 -18.31 -11.79
C LEU A 63 -5.81 -18.83 -10.57
N ASN A 64 -5.68 -18.16 -9.42
CA ASN A 64 -6.44 -18.48 -8.21
C ASN A 64 -7.69 -17.62 -8.02
N GLY A 65 -8.09 -16.84 -9.03
CA GLY A 65 -9.34 -16.10 -9.06
C GLY A 65 -9.37 -14.87 -8.14
N TYR A 66 -8.22 -14.29 -7.79
CA TYR A 66 -8.17 -12.97 -7.15
C TYR A 66 -8.62 -11.89 -8.14
N THR A 67 -9.16 -10.81 -7.61
CA THR A 67 -9.58 -9.64 -8.39
C THR A 67 -8.60 -8.50 -8.28
N ASP A 68 -7.87 -8.47 -7.18
CA ASP A 68 -6.95 -7.39 -6.84
C ASP A 68 -5.65 -7.96 -6.25
N VAL A 69 -4.53 -7.30 -6.54
CA VAL A 69 -3.23 -7.53 -5.90
C VAL A 69 -2.85 -6.27 -5.15
N GLN A 70 -2.81 -6.33 -3.82
CA GLN A 70 -2.31 -5.23 -3.00
C GLN A 70 -0.79 -5.37 -2.86
N ILE A 71 -0.05 -4.34 -3.27
CA ILE A 71 1.41 -4.32 -3.20
C ILE A 71 1.85 -3.20 -2.27
N LEU A 72 2.46 -3.58 -1.13
CA LEU A 72 3.03 -2.64 -0.19
C LEU A 72 4.40 -2.20 -0.74
N LEU A 73 4.41 -1.11 -1.51
CA LEU A 73 5.61 -0.54 -2.14
C LEU A 73 6.40 0.36 -1.18
N GLY A 74 5.68 1.02 -0.27
CA GLY A 74 6.21 1.81 0.84
C GLY A 74 5.70 1.23 2.16
N ASN A 75 6.45 0.31 2.76
CA ASN A 75 6.19 -0.29 4.06
C ASN A 75 7.55 -0.61 4.67
N ASP A 76 7.97 0.19 5.64
CA ASP A 76 9.32 0.30 6.20
C ASP A 76 10.35 0.79 5.15
N ALA A 77 10.57 0.08 4.05
CA ALA A 77 11.34 0.58 2.91
C ALA A 77 10.44 1.04 1.75
N LEU A 78 10.93 1.94 0.91
CA LEU A 78 10.24 2.44 -0.28
C LEU A 78 10.90 1.85 -1.54
N ARG A 79 10.24 0.88 -2.15
CA ARG A 79 10.79 -0.01 -3.20
C ARG A 79 10.35 0.32 -4.63
N PHE A 80 9.87 1.53 -4.84
CA PHE A 80 9.51 2.00 -6.18
C PHE A 80 9.88 3.47 -6.35
N PHE A 81 10.64 3.80 -7.38
CA PHE A 81 11.01 5.16 -7.75
C PHE A 81 10.30 5.61 -9.02
N LEU A 82 9.64 6.77 -8.91
CA LEU A 82 9.16 7.51 -10.07
C LEU A 82 10.34 8.13 -10.83
N ASP A 83 10.15 8.44 -12.12
CA ASP A 83 11.17 9.12 -12.91
C ASP A 83 11.53 10.47 -12.27
N ASP A 84 10.51 11.21 -11.83
CA ASP A 84 10.70 12.43 -11.05
C ASP A 84 10.29 12.24 -9.57
N MET A 85 11.28 12.14 -8.69
CA MET A 85 11.12 12.11 -7.23
C MET A 85 11.39 13.46 -6.57
N SER A 86 11.46 14.57 -7.33
CA SER A 86 11.66 15.89 -6.72
C SER A 86 10.50 16.25 -5.78
N ILE A 87 10.82 16.84 -4.63
CA ILE A 87 9.83 17.24 -3.62
C ILE A 87 10.07 18.70 -3.25
N THR A 88 9.00 19.49 -3.22
CA THR A 88 9.06 20.90 -2.80
C THR A 88 8.26 21.08 -1.51
N VAL A 89 8.93 21.59 -0.48
CA VAL A 89 8.34 21.93 0.82
C VAL A 89 8.73 23.35 1.17
N ASP A 90 7.77 24.20 1.48
CA ASP A 90 7.96 25.59 1.90
C ASP A 90 8.90 26.40 0.99
N GLY A 91 8.79 26.18 -0.32
CA GLY A 91 9.61 26.84 -1.34
C GLY A 91 11.01 26.27 -1.51
N LYS A 92 11.43 25.28 -0.71
CA LYS A 92 12.68 24.54 -0.88
C LYS A 92 12.41 23.28 -1.72
N THR A 93 13.13 23.14 -2.83
CA THR A 93 13.03 21.96 -3.68
C THR A 93 14.20 21.02 -3.42
N TYR A 94 13.88 19.78 -3.11
CA TYR A 94 14.80 18.65 -3.06
C TYR A 94 14.81 17.99 -4.45
N ALA A 95 15.96 17.98 -5.11
CA ALA A 95 16.10 17.44 -6.45
C ALA A 95 15.82 15.92 -6.50
N SER A 96 15.25 15.44 -7.59
CA SER A 96 14.89 14.04 -7.79
C SER A 96 16.00 13.06 -7.44
N GLU A 97 17.21 13.29 -7.97
CA GLU A 97 18.37 12.42 -7.73
C GLU A 97 18.83 12.44 -6.26
N ALA A 98 18.70 13.58 -5.57
CA ALA A 98 19.01 13.66 -4.15
C ALA A 98 18.00 12.85 -3.32
N VAL A 99 16.70 12.95 -3.65
CA VAL A 99 15.63 12.19 -2.97
C VAL A 99 15.81 10.68 -3.22
N LYS A 100 16.04 10.25 -4.48
CA LYS A 100 16.30 8.84 -4.81
C LYS A 100 17.50 8.29 -4.05
N LYS A 101 18.61 9.03 -4.03
CA LYS A 101 19.83 8.65 -3.30
C LYS A 101 19.57 8.51 -1.80
N ALA A 102 18.86 9.45 -1.21
CA ALA A 102 18.53 9.44 0.21
C ALA A 102 17.62 8.26 0.59
N ILE A 103 16.59 7.97 -0.21
CA ILE A 103 15.70 6.80 0.00
C ILE A 103 16.48 5.50 -0.20
N THR A 104 17.37 5.43 -1.20
CA THR A 104 18.25 4.25 -1.40
C THR A 104 19.09 3.98 -0.16
N ALA A 105 19.68 5.03 0.44
CA ALA A 105 20.44 4.90 1.68
C ALA A 105 19.56 4.41 2.84
N GLY A 106 18.33 4.92 2.96
CA GLY A 106 17.36 4.47 3.96
C GLY A 106 16.96 3.01 3.78
N ASN A 107 16.69 2.58 2.53
CA ASN A 107 16.41 1.18 2.21
C ASN A 107 17.58 0.27 2.60
N ASP A 108 18.83 0.68 2.30
CA ASP A 108 20.03 -0.09 2.62
C ASP A 108 20.35 -0.10 4.12
N HIS A 109 19.93 0.93 4.85
CA HIS A 109 20.14 1.02 6.29
C HIS A 109 19.38 -0.07 7.06
N TYR A 110 18.09 -0.24 6.73
CA TYR A 110 17.20 -1.16 7.46
C TYR A 110 16.96 -2.49 6.74
N TYR A 111 16.86 -2.45 5.42
CA TYR A 111 16.31 -3.56 4.63
C TYR A 111 17.17 -3.83 3.38
N LYS A 112 18.48 -3.81 3.52
CA LYS A 112 19.39 -4.11 2.40
C LYS A 112 19.05 -5.47 1.79
N ASP A 113 18.77 -5.48 0.49
CA ASP A 113 18.45 -6.69 -0.26
C ASP A 113 19.51 -6.94 -1.35
N PRO A 114 20.10 -8.14 -1.43
CA PRO A 114 21.11 -8.45 -2.43
C PRO A 114 20.57 -8.49 -3.86
N ASN A 115 19.25 -8.58 -4.04
CA ASN A 115 18.62 -8.70 -5.35
C ASN A 115 18.25 -7.34 -5.97
N GLY A 116 18.24 -6.27 -5.19
CA GLY A 116 17.94 -4.92 -5.68
C GLY A 116 17.49 -3.98 -4.57
N ASN A 117 17.36 -2.71 -4.91
CA ASN A 117 16.93 -1.68 -3.96
C ASN A 117 15.47 -1.26 -4.20
N ALA A 118 15.13 -0.84 -5.41
CA ALA A 118 13.80 -0.40 -5.79
C ALA A 118 13.54 -0.63 -7.29
N LEU A 119 12.28 -0.79 -7.66
CA LEU A 119 11.81 -0.76 -9.04
C LEU A 119 11.87 0.67 -9.58
N ASN A 120 12.09 0.81 -10.88
CA ASN A 120 11.92 2.07 -11.59
C ASN A 120 10.52 2.18 -12.22
N GLU A 121 10.20 3.36 -12.75
CA GLU A 121 8.88 3.63 -13.33
C GLU A 121 8.61 2.80 -14.60
N THR A 122 9.64 2.52 -15.39
CA THR A 122 9.49 1.66 -16.59
C THR A 122 9.12 0.23 -16.22
N GLU A 123 9.73 -0.34 -15.19
CA GLU A 123 9.38 -1.68 -14.66
C GLU A 123 7.96 -1.70 -14.11
N MET A 124 7.59 -0.68 -13.31
CA MET A 124 6.24 -0.59 -12.77
C MET A 124 5.17 -0.41 -13.86
N ASN A 125 5.45 0.35 -14.91
CA ASN A 125 4.55 0.49 -16.05
C ASN A 125 4.27 -0.85 -16.73
N ARG A 126 5.28 -1.74 -16.85
CA ARG A 126 5.08 -3.09 -17.37
C ARG A 126 4.27 -3.98 -16.44
N ILE A 127 4.51 -3.89 -15.12
CA ILE A 127 3.74 -4.60 -14.09
C ILE A 127 2.26 -4.19 -14.13
N VAL A 128 1.99 -2.88 -14.22
CA VAL A 128 0.64 -2.33 -14.34
C VAL A 128 -0.06 -2.81 -15.61
N ALA A 129 0.61 -2.73 -16.76
CA ALA A 129 0.07 -3.21 -18.04
C ALA A 129 -0.28 -4.71 -17.97
N TYR A 130 0.61 -5.51 -17.39
CA TYR A 130 0.44 -6.94 -17.24
C TYR A 130 -0.74 -7.34 -16.36
N ALA A 131 -0.96 -6.62 -15.26
CA ALA A 131 -2.12 -6.81 -14.40
C ALA A 131 -3.42 -6.46 -15.14
N LYS A 132 -3.44 -5.35 -15.87
CA LYS A 132 -4.60 -4.92 -16.68
C LYS A 132 -4.99 -5.95 -17.75
N GLU A 133 -4.00 -6.52 -18.46
CA GLU A 133 -4.23 -7.56 -19.46
C GLU A 133 -4.95 -8.79 -18.88
N ARG A 134 -4.80 -9.03 -17.58
CA ARG A 134 -5.45 -10.12 -16.84
C ARG A 134 -6.75 -9.70 -16.15
N GLY A 135 -7.16 -8.45 -16.28
CA GLY A 135 -8.33 -7.91 -15.58
C GLY A 135 -8.12 -7.82 -14.07
N LEU A 136 -6.86 -7.80 -13.59
CA LEU A 136 -6.52 -7.60 -12.19
C LEU A 136 -6.26 -6.11 -11.91
N HIS A 137 -6.69 -5.66 -10.72
CA HIS A 137 -6.35 -4.35 -10.20
C HIS A 137 -5.10 -4.44 -9.32
N ILE A 138 -4.29 -3.38 -9.30
CA ILE A 138 -3.21 -3.22 -8.33
C ILE A 138 -3.63 -2.16 -7.32
N ILE A 139 -3.74 -2.54 -6.04
CA ILE A 139 -3.93 -1.61 -4.94
C ILE A 139 -2.55 -1.25 -4.38
N PRO A 140 -2.00 -0.07 -4.69
CA PRO A 140 -0.71 0.35 -4.17
C PRO A 140 -0.84 0.75 -2.71
N VAL A 141 0.21 0.45 -1.91
CA VAL A 141 0.32 0.91 -0.54
C VAL A 141 1.60 1.72 -0.37
N ILE A 142 1.46 2.96 0.09
CA ILE A 142 2.54 3.79 0.63
C ILE A 142 2.15 4.15 2.05
N ASN A 143 2.74 3.43 3.00
CA ASN A 143 2.37 3.51 4.40
C ASN A 143 2.91 4.79 5.06
N SER A 144 2.06 5.44 5.83
CA SER A 144 2.36 6.58 6.70
C SER A 144 1.19 6.83 7.67
N PRO A 145 1.39 7.41 8.84
CA PRO A 145 2.61 8.00 9.39
C PRO A 145 3.56 6.99 10.05
N GLY A 146 3.16 5.72 10.18
CA GLY A 146 4.02 4.59 10.60
C GLY A 146 4.70 3.93 9.41
N HIS A 147 5.57 2.96 9.69
CA HIS A 147 6.29 2.15 8.68
C HIS A 147 7.06 2.98 7.62
N MET A 148 7.66 4.10 8.08
CA MET A 148 8.38 5.04 7.23
C MET A 148 9.90 4.98 7.41
N ASP A 149 10.45 3.90 7.95
CA ASP A 149 11.87 3.73 8.34
C ASP A 149 12.85 4.35 7.33
N SER A 150 12.77 3.93 6.07
CA SER A 150 13.66 4.42 5.01
C SER A 150 13.41 5.88 4.63
N ILE A 151 12.15 6.31 4.68
CA ILE A 151 11.75 7.68 4.34
C ILE A 151 12.24 8.65 5.42
N LEU A 152 12.22 8.25 6.69
CA LEU A 152 12.75 9.05 7.80
C LEU A 152 14.26 9.23 7.68
N VAL A 153 15.01 8.16 7.37
CA VAL A 153 16.45 8.27 7.05
C VAL A 153 16.66 9.22 5.87
N ALA A 154 15.84 9.11 4.83
CA ALA A 154 15.96 9.98 3.67
C ALA A 154 15.72 11.46 4.01
N MET A 155 14.75 11.77 4.85
CA MET A 155 14.53 13.15 5.32
C MET A 155 15.74 13.68 6.09
N GLU A 156 16.35 12.86 6.96
CA GLU A 156 17.55 13.20 7.72
C GLU A 156 18.76 13.44 6.80
N GLU A 157 18.99 12.58 5.82
CA GLU A 157 20.02 12.73 4.78
C GLU A 157 19.81 14.00 3.92
N LEU A 158 18.58 14.42 3.72
CA LEU A 158 18.22 15.68 3.04
C LEU A 158 18.35 16.90 3.95
N GLY A 159 18.76 16.71 5.21
CA GLY A 159 19.04 17.78 6.18
C GLY A 159 17.86 18.24 7.01
N MET A 160 16.72 17.56 6.94
CA MET A 160 15.57 17.84 7.79
C MET A 160 15.86 17.46 9.24
N LYS A 161 15.17 18.11 10.17
CA LYS A 161 15.33 17.87 11.62
C LYS A 161 13.99 17.51 12.24
N ASN A 162 14.04 16.83 13.39
CA ASN A 162 12.85 16.46 14.16
C ASN A 162 11.81 15.68 13.34
N VAL A 163 12.28 14.87 12.41
CA VAL A 163 11.40 14.11 11.48
C VAL A 163 10.79 12.88 12.15
N ARG A 164 11.45 12.36 13.19
CA ARG A 164 11.00 11.16 13.92
C ARG A 164 10.16 11.54 15.12
N TYR A 165 9.08 10.83 15.33
CA TYR A 165 8.32 10.94 16.56
C TYR A 165 9.19 10.50 17.76
N SER A 166 9.09 11.24 18.86
CA SER A 166 9.85 10.94 20.07
C SER A 166 8.92 10.94 21.30
N TYR A 167 9.08 9.93 22.14
CA TYR A 167 8.32 9.81 23.38
C TYR A 167 9.24 9.41 24.53
N ASN A 168 9.22 10.17 25.63
CA ASN A 168 10.06 9.94 26.81
C ASN A 168 11.56 9.80 26.47
N GLY A 169 12.07 10.58 25.52
CA GLY A 169 13.47 10.56 25.10
C GLY A 169 13.86 9.40 24.20
N LYS A 170 12.91 8.57 23.76
CA LYS A 170 13.13 7.51 22.77
C LYS A 170 12.52 7.93 21.45
N GLU A 171 13.34 8.02 20.40
CA GLU A 171 12.86 8.27 19.04
C GLU A 171 12.34 6.98 18.38
N SER A 172 11.27 7.12 17.60
CA SER A 172 10.75 6.03 16.78
C SER A 172 11.64 5.81 15.56
N GLU A 173 11.93 4.58 15.24
CA GLU A 173 12.66 4.22 14.03
C GLU A 173 11.78 4.31 12.78
N ARG A 174 10.45 4.24 12.95
CA ARG A 174 9.49 4.04 11.84
C ARG A 174 8.37 5.05 11.73
N THR A 175 8.23 5.96 12.69
CA THR A 175 7.06 6.86 12.73
C THR A 175 7.47 8.31 12.55
N VAL A 176 6.86 8.99 11.58
CA VAL A 176 7.07 10.42 11.36
C VAL A 176 6.50 11.21 12.52
N ASN A 177 7.18 12.29 12.87
CA ASN A 177 6.68 13.24 13.84
C ASN A 177 5.54 14.08 13.25
N ILE A 178 4.30 13.79 13.66
CA ILE A 178 3.11 14.52 13.17
C ILE A 178 3.03 15.98 13.65
N GLU A 179 3.87 16.39 14.58
CA GLU A 179 4.01 17.77 15.03
C GLU A 179 5.10 18.52 14.23
N SER A 180 5.82 17.87 13.31
CA SER A 180 6.82 18.50 12.44
C SER A 180 6.20 18.90 11.11
N ASP A 181 5.89 20.18 10.92
CA ASP A 181 5.29 20.71 9.69
C ASP A 181 6.12 20.33 8.45
N GLU A 182 7.47 20.45 8.52
CA GLU A 182 8.36 20.12 7.40
C GLU A 182 8.29 18.62 7.04
N ALA A 183 8.33 17.72 8.04
CA ALA A 183 8.27 16.28 7.82
C ALA A 183 6.90 15.84 7.26
N ILE A 184 5.82 16.42 7.78
CA ILE A 184 4.46 16.16 7.30
C ILE A 184 4.24 16.68 5.89
N ALA A 185 4.73 17.89 5.58
CA ALA A 185 4.63 18.45 4.23
C ALA A 185 5.42 17.60 3.23
N PHE A 186 6.64 17.15 3.57
CA PHE A 186 7.42 16.23 2.73
C PHE A 186 6.68 14.92 2.49
N THR A 187 6.13 14.31 3.53
CA THR A 187 5.40 13.04 3.42
C THR A 187 4.17 13.18 2.53
N LYS A 188 3.38 14.25 2.72
CA LYS A 188 2.19 14.53 1.90
C LYS A 188 2.54 14.70 0.42
N GLU A 189 3.58 15.46 0.09
CA GLU A 189 4.03 15.64 -1.29
C GLU A 189 4.59 14.33 -1.89
N LEU A 190 5.31 13.53 -1.10
CA LEU A 190 5.76 12.20 -1.52
C LEU A 190 4.56 11.30 -1.85
N VAL A 191 3.61 11.14 -0.94
CA VAL A 191 2.41 10.32 -1.16
C VAL A 191 1.62 10.81 -2.36
N LYS A 192 1.44 12.12 -2.52
CA LYS A 192 0.74 12.74 -3.64
C LYS A 192 1.35 12.37 -5.00
N LYS A 193 2.68 12.26 -5.10
CA LYS A 193 3.35 11.80 -6.34
C LYS A 193 2.91 10.37 -6.70
N TYR A 194 2.91 9.46 -5.75
CA TYR A 194 2.46 8.08 -5.99
C TYR A 194 0.97 8.00 -6.30
N VAL A 195 0.14 8.75 -5.57
CA VAL A 195 -1.30 8.86 -5.86
C VAL A 195 -1.52 9.32 -7.30
N THR A 196 -0.82 10.38 -7.74
CA THR A 196 -0.91 10.91 -9.10
C THR A 196 -0.49 9.87 -10.14
N TYR A 197 0.62 9.16 -9.90
CA TYR A 197 1.09 8.10 -10.80
C TYR A 197 0.05 6.99 -10.97
N PHE A 198 -0.46 6.43 -9.86
CA PHE A 198 -1.41 5.33 -9.92
C PHE A 198 -2.81 5.74 -10.42
N ALA A 199 -3.24 6.96 -10.15
CA ALA A 199 -4.45 7.52 -10.75
C ALA A 199 -4.33 7.62 -12.28
N ASN A 200 -3.21 8.13 -12.78
CA ASN A 200 -2.94 8.22 -14.22
C ASN A 200 -2.77 6.83 -14.86
N ALA A 201 -2.15 5.89 -14.15
CA ALA A 201 -2.02 4.50 -14.59
C ALA A 201 -3.37 3.80 -14.70
N ASN A 202 -4.41 4.26 -13.99
CA ASN A 202 -5.78 3.73 -14.02
C ASN A 202 -5.82 2.19 -13.89
N VAL A 203 -5.10 1.66 -12.92
CA VAL A 203 -4.99 0.21 -12.65
C VAL A 203 -5.84 -0.22 -11.45
N SER A 204 -6.26 0.74 -10.61
CA SER A 204 -7.16 0.57 -9.48
C SER A 204 -7.89 1.88 -9.19
N GLU A 205 -9.09 1.77 -8.65
CA GLU A 205 -9.80 2.91 -8.07
C GLU A 205 -9.39 3.20 -6.61
N ILE A 206 -8.54 2.35 -6.01
CA ILE A 206 -8.16 2.39 -4.59
C ILE A 206 -6.68 2.69 -4.45
N PHE A 207 -6.35 3.58 -3.50
CA PHE A 207 -5.00 3.80 -3.00
C PHE A 207 -5.00 3.62 -1.47
N ASN A 208 -4.10 2.79 -0.95
CA ASN A 208 -3.96 2.54 0.48
C ASN A 208 -2.78 3.35 1.03
N PHE A 209 -3.05 4.22 2.01
CA PHE A 209 -2.03 5.03 2.68
C PHE A 209 -1.56 4.46 4.02
N GLY A 210 -1.97 3.25 4.38
CA GLY A 210 -1.54 2.54 5.59
C GLY A 210 -2.23 3.02 6.85
N ALA A 211 -1.60 3.91 7.59
CA ALA A 211 -2.06 4.49 8.85
C ALA A 211 -2.16 3.50 10.02
N ASP A 212 -1.40 2.40 9.97
CA ASP A 212 -1.30 1.42 11.04
C ASP A 212 -0.07 1.66 11.94
N GLU A 213 -0.13 1.07 13.11
CA GLU A 213 0.97 0.92 14.08
C GLU A 213 1.74 2.21 14.41
N TYR A 214 1.04 3.35 14.58
CA TYR A 214 1.70 4.60 14.95
C TYR A 214 2.53 4.45 16.23
N ALA A 215 3.85 4.63 16.10
CA ALA A 215 4.82 4.66 17.20
C ALA A 215 4.81 3.41 18.14
N ASN A 216 4.41 2.25 17.63
CA ASN A 216 4.38 1.01 18.42
C ASN A 216 5.76 0.58 18.92
N ASP A 217 6.84 1.05 18.30
CA ASP A 217 8.22 0.80 18.70
C ASP A 217 8.69 1.65 19.89
N VAL A 218 7.99 2.73 20.22
CA VAL A 218 8.30 3.59 21.39
C VAL A 218 7.24 3.50 22.48
N PHE A 219 6.00 3.12 22.13
CA PHE A 219 4.94 2.89 23.11
C PHE A 219 4.90 1.42 23.56
N SER A 220 4.53 1.20 24.82
CA SER A 220 4.30 -0.15 25.36
C SER A 220 2.92 -0.72 25.03
N ASN A 221 2.01 0.09 24.48
CA ASN A 221 0.65 -0.26 24.06
C ASN A 221 0.41 0.18 22.61
N PRO A 222 -0.70 -0.24 21.95
CA PRO A 222 -1.06 0.25 20.63
C PRO A 222 -1.01 1.78 20.56
N GLY A 223 -0.27 2.31 19.57
CA GLY A 223 0.08 3.72 19.48
C GLY A 223 -1.11 4.68 19.54
N TRP A 224 -2.27 4.32 18.96
CA TRP A 224 -3.48 5.14 19.02
C TRP A 224 -3.96 5.41 20.45
N GLY A 225 -3.86 4.45 21.35
CA GLY A 225 -4.27 4.61 22.75
C GLY A 225 -3.33 5.56 23.52
N GLU A 226 -2.04 5.54 23.20
CA GLU A 226 -1.09 6.50 23.76
C GLU A 226 -1.27 7.89 23.14
N LEU A 227 -1.53 7.98 21.83
CA LEU A 227 -1.86 9.27 21.18
C LEU A 227 -3.05 9.97 21.85
N GLN A 228 -4.10 9.22 22.22
CA GLN A 228 -5.22 9.77 22.99
C GLN A 228 -4.79 10.32 24.34
N LYS A 229 -4.01 9.54 25.09
CA LYS A 229 -3.54 9.94 26.44
C LYS A 229 -2.70 11.21 26.42
N ILE A 230 -1.88 11.41 25.40
CA ILE A 230 -1.02 12.58 25.26
C ILE A 230 -1.66 13.71 24.45
N GLY A 231 -2.90 13.52 23.96
CA GLY A 231 -3.66 14.55 23.25
C GLY A 231 -3.29 14.75 21.78
N LEU A 232 -2.57 13.83 21.15
CA LEU A 232 -2.15 13.92 19.73
C LEU A 232 -3.06 13.12 18.76
N TYR A 233 -4.17 12.56 19.25
CA TYR A 233 -5.03 11.76 18.38
C TYR A 233 -5.76 12.60 17.31
N ASP A 234 -6.14 13.82 17.66
CA ASP A 234 -6.78 14.74 16.71
C ASP A 234 -5.83 15.13 15.57
N GLU A 235 -4.55 15.37 15.85
CA GLU A 235 -3.51 15.63 14.85
C GLU A 235 -3.32 14.43 13.92
N PHE A 236 -3.34 13.21 14.46
CA PHE A 236 -3.34 11.99 13.64
C PHE A 236 -4.55 11.92 12.71
N VAL A 237 -5.75 12.25 13.21
CA VAL A 237 -6.98 12.28 12.40
C VAL A 237 -6.91 13.36 11.32
N VAL A 238 -6.39 14.54 11.62
CA VAL A 238 -6.15 15.61 10.63
C VAL A 238 -5.22 15.09 9.54
N TYR A 239 -4.09 14.51 9.91
CA TYR A 239 -3.12 13.95 8.97
C TYR A 239 -3.76 12.88 8.05
N ALA A 240 -4.48 11.93 8.63
CA ALA A 240 -5.15 10.87 7.87
C ALA A 240 -6.21 11.44 6.90
N ASN A 241 -6.97 12.46 7.33
CA ASN A 241 -7.94 13.15 6.49
C ASN A 241 -7.28 13.91 5.34
N ASP A 242 -6.12 14.52 5.56
CA ASP A 242 -5.37 15.20 4.51
C ASP A 242 -4.90 14.22 3.42
N LEU A 243 -4.38 13.06 3.81
CA LEU A 243 -4.02 12.00 2.86
C LEU A 243 -5.24 11.48 2.11
N ALA A 244 -6.34 11.22 2.82
CA ALA A 244 -7.59 10.81 2.20
C ALA A 244 -8.11 11.85 1.20
N LYS A 245 -7.94 13.15 1.52
CA LYS A 245 -8.29 14.25 0.59
C LYS A 245 -7.40 14.23 -0.65
N ILE A 246 -6.08 14.09 -0.51
CA ILE A 246 -5.14 13.99 -1.65
C ILE A 246 -5.56 12.86 -2.60
N ILE A 247 -5.94 11.70 -2.05
CA ILE A 247 -6.37 10.54 -2.81
C ILE A 247 -7.71 10.82 -3.53
N LYS A 248 -8.68 11.41 -2.83
CA LYS A 248 -9.99 11.78 -3.40
C LYS A 248 -9.87 12.84 -4.50
N ASP A 249 -9.03 13.85 -4.30
CA ASP A 249 -8.77 14.90 -5.28
C ASP A 249 -8.17 14.35 -6.59
N ALA A 250 -7.44 13.24 -6.51
CA ALA A 250 -6.93 12.51 -7.68
C ALA A 250 -7.95 11.53 -8.31
N GLY A 251 -9.18 11.49 -7.80
CA GLY A 251 -10.26 10.63 -8.31
C GLY A 251 -10.19 9.18 -7.82
N MET A 252 -9.36 8.89 -6.82
CA MET A 252 -9.24 7.55 -6.23
C MET A 252 -10.01 7.45 -4.91
N LYS A 253 -10.24 6.22 -4.45
CA LYS A 253 -10.84 5.91 -3.15
C LYS A 253 -9.73 5.68 -2.13
N PRO A 254 -9.70 6.42 -1.02
CA PRO A 254 -8.74 6.18 0.05
C PRO A 254 -9.05 4.88 0.79
N MET A 255 -8.01 4.14 1.09
CA MET A 255 -8.02 2.96 1.96
C MET A 255 -6.92 3.09 3.01
N CYS A 256 -7.15 2.56 4.19
CA CYS A 256 -6.13 2.44 5.24
C CYS A 256 -6.31 1.12 5.99
N PHE A 257 -5.32 0.76 6.80
CA PHE A 257 -5.47 -0.30 7.79
C PHE A 257 -6.27 0.24 8.99
N ASN A 258 -6.88 -0.63 9.73
CA ASN A 258 -7.93 -0.22 10.68
C ASN A 258 -7.49 -0.05 12.14
N ASP A 259 -6.31 -0.50 12.51
CA ASP A 259 -5.86 -0.53 13.90
C ASP A 259 -5.59 0.87 14.51
N GLY A 260 -5.28 1.88 13.67
CA GLY A 260 -5.19 3.28 14.10
C GLY A 260 -6.55 4.01 14.18
N ILE A 261 -7.62 3.41 13.65
CA ILE A 261 -8.91 4.07 13.43
C ILE A 261 -10.04 3.30 14.09
N PHE A 262 -10.06 1.98 13.89
CA PHE A 262 -11.07 1.09 14.42
C PHE A 262 -10.39 -0.04 15.19
N TYR A 263 -10.63 -0.12 16.50
CA TYR A 263 -9.97 -1.07 17.35
C TYR A 263 -10.96 -1.92 18.14
N ASN A 264 -10.72 -3.23 18.19
CA ASN A 264 -11.41 -4.14 19.07
C ASN A 264 -10.71 -4.13 20.43
N LYS A 265 -11.27 -3.41 21.38
CA LYS A 265 -10.77 -3.39 22.75
C LYS A 265 -11.21 -4.67 23.47
N LYS A 266 -10.27 -5.35 24.11
CA LYS A 266 -10.63 -6.36 25.12
C LYS A 266 -11.18 -5.64 26.33
N ASP A 267 -12.38 -6.02 26.75
CA ASP A 267 -12.91 -5.64 28.06
C ASP A 267 -12.16 -6.38 29.19
N SER A 268 -12.52 -6.11 30.45
CA SER A 268 -11.93 -6.76 31.61
C SER A 268 -12.18 -8.27 31.69
N SER A 269 -13.10 -8.81 30.87
CA SER A 269 -13.39 -10.25 30.76
C SER A 269 -12.56 -10.93 29.68
N GLY A 270 -11.79 -10.17 28.88
CA GLY A 270 -11.05 -10.66 27.73
C GLY A 270 -11.88 -10.79 26.45
N THR A 271 -13.13 -10.34 26.46
CA THR A 271 -14.01 -10.28 25.29
C THR A 271 -13.67 -9.05 24.45
N PHE A 272 -13.66 -9.21 23.12
CA PHE A 272 -13.46 -8.09 22.22
C PHE A 272 -14.74 -7.27 22.10
N ASP A 273 -14.65 -5.99 22.40
CA ASP A 273 -15.71 -5.03 22.09
C ASP A 273 -15.57 -4.63 20.62
N THR A 274 -16.56 -5.03 19.82
CA THR A 274 -16.56 -4.79 18.37
C THR A 274 -17.29 -3.49 18.08
N GLY A 275 -16.68 -2.61 17.27
CA GLY A 275 -17.38 -1.47 16.69
C GLY A 275 -17.08 -0.12 17.30
N LEU A 276 -16.08 -0.02 18.18
CA LEU A 276 -15.61 1.29 18.65
C LEU A 276 -14.57 1.86 17.69
N LEU A 277 -14.78 3.10 17.27
CA LEU A 277 -13.71 3.87 16.63
C LEU A 277 -12.58 4.06 17.65
N ALA A 278 -11.34 3.91 17.22
CA ALA A 278 -10.21 4.36 18.01
C ALA A 278 -10.45 5.84 18.34
N GLY A 279 -10.39 6.21 19.60
CA GLY A 279 -10.80 7.55 20.00
C GLY A 279 -12.13 7.61 20.75
N GLY A 280 -12.99 6.60 20.63
CA GLY A 280 -14.28 6.53 21.32
C GLY A 280 -15.16 7.77 21.04
N ASP A 281 -16.06 8.06 21.97
CA ASP A 281 -16.98 9.21 21.85
C ASP A 281 -16.30 10.58 22.02
N SER A 282 -14.99 10.61 22.30
CA SER A 282 -14.22 11.83 22.54
C SER A 282 -13.53 12.39 21.29
N MET A 283 -13.72 11.78 20.12
CA MET A 283 -13.17 12.32 18.87
C MET A 283 -13.81 13.67 18.54
N SER A 284 -13.02 14.74 18.61
CA SER A 284 -13.45 16.08 18.20
C SER A 284 -13.54 16.22 16.67
N LEU A 285 -12.81 15.36 15.92
CA LEU A 285 -12.74 15.38 14.46
C LEU A 285 -13.31 14.09 13.85
N LYS A 286 -14.05 14.25 12.76
CA LYS A 286 -14.57 13.12 11.99
C LYS A 286 -13.53 12.65 10.99
N LEU A 287 -13.30 11.36 10.95
CA LEU A 287 -12.49 10.73 9.90
C LEU A 287 -13.29 10.66 8.59
N ASN A 288 -12.75 11.22 7.51
CA ASN A 288 -13.41 11.35 6.22
C ASN A 288 -12.90 10.32 5.18
N ILE A 289 -12.54 9.13 5.61
CA ILE A 289 -12.03 8.06 4.73
C ILE A 289 -13.20 7.32 4.04
N LEU A 290 -14.37 7.29 4.65
CA LEU A 290 -15.58 6.64 4.12
C LEU A 290 -16.31 7.48 3.09
#